data_cbfeea51fba6570fcf2cba3340481d53
#
_entry.id   cbfeea51fba6570fcf2cba3340481d53
#
_cell.length_a   1.000
_cell.length_b   1.000
_cell.length_c   1.000
_cell.angle_alpha   90.00
_cell.angle_beta   90.00
_cell.angle_gamma   90.00
#
_symmetry.space_group_name_H-M   'P 1'
#
loop_
_entity.id
_entity.type
_entity.pdbx_description
1 polymer ?
#
loop_
_entity_poly.entity_id
_entity_poly.type
_entity_poly.pdbx_seq_one_letter_code
_entity_poly.pdbx_strand_id
1 'polypeptide(L)'
;QLYSGRKISGFRFLLLEASMIGMAFNSQSTFNSLQSDQDAARALYDASTSQADIETYAAQVVAIDADLQAANDQLMLFSASAAGLWALNVIHAFITGPKDDLASLPITVAYDPVIKQTRLQWTVDF
;
A
#
# COMPACT_ATOMS: atom_id res chain seq x y z
N GLN A 1 -1.67 14.97 -12.36
CA GLN A 1 -0.62 15.21 -13.39
C GLN A 1 -1.12 14.96 -14.82
N LEU A 2 -1.98 13.96 -15.05
CA LEU A 2 -2.64 13.76 -16.33
C LEU A 2 -3.51 14.98 -16.73
N TYR A 3 -4.15 15.59 -15.74
CA TYR A 3 -5.02 16.75 -15.91
C TYR A 3 -4.23 18.04 -16.22
N SER A 4 -3.03 18.20 -15.68
CA SER A 4 -2.17 19.39 -15.87
C SER A 4 -1.40 19.43 -17.20
N GLY A 5 -1.75 18.58 -18.17
CA GLY A 5 -1.08 18.52 -19.49
C GLY A 5 0.27 17.78 -19.50
N ARG A 6 0.79 17.36 -18.35
CA ARG A 6 2.03 16.59 -18.23
C ARG A 6 1.76 15.07 -18.28
N LYS A 7 1.13 14.63 -19.35
CA LYS A 7 0.67 13.22 -19.53
C LYS A 7 1.77 12.19 -19.33
N ILE A 8 2.98 12.46 -19.82
CA ILE A 8 4.12 11.52 -19.73
C ILE A 8 4.57 11.35 -18.28
N SER A 9 4.65 12.42 -17.50
CA SER A 9 5.04 12.39 -16.11
C SER A 9 4.00 11.65 -15.25
N GLY A 10 2.71 11.95 -15.44
CA GLY A 10 1.62 11.28 -14.75
C GLY A 10 1.58 9.77 -15.04
N PHE A 11 1.81 9.37 -16.30
CA PHE A 11 1.86 7.97 -16.69
C PHE A 11 3.03 7.22 -16.03
N ARG A 12 4.21 7.84 -15.93
CA ARG A 12 5.37 7.23 -15.24
C ARG A 12 5.09 6.98 -13.76
N PHE A 13 4.49 7.94 -13.06
CA PHE A 13 4.11 7.76 -11.66
C PHE A 13 3.10 6.63 -11.48
N LEU A 14 2.07 6.61 -12.32
CA LEU A 14 1.04 5.57 -12.28
C LEU A 14 1.63 4.17 -12.54
N LEU A 15 2.54 4.04 -13.50
CA LEU A 15 3.20 2.76 -13.80
C LEU A 15 4.05 2.28 -12.61
N LEU A 16 4.80 3.20 -12.01
CA LEU A 16 5.68 2.90 -10.87
C LEU A 16 4.87 2.48 -9.64
N GLU A 17 3.80 3.21 -9.35
CA GLU A 17 2.87 2.92 -8.25
C GLU A 17 2.17 1.57 -8.46
N ALA A 18 1.65 1.32 -9.67
CA ALA A 18 1.03 0.04 -10.01
C ALA A 18 2.02 -1.14 -9.88
N SER A 19 3.28 -0.93 -10.24
CA SER A 19 4.33 -1.95 -10.08
C SER A 19 4.60 -2.26 -8.62
N MET A 20 4.71 -1.23 -7.75
CA MET A 20 4.93 -1.43 -6.32
C MET A 20 3.74 -2.12 -5.64
N ILE A 21 2.53 -1.75 -6.01
CA ILE A 21 1.31 -2.42 -5.53
C ILE A 21 1.30 -3.88 -5.98
N GLY A 22 1.60 -4.16 -7.25
CA GLY A 22 1.69 -5.52 -7.77
C GLY A 22 2.73 -6.38 -7.03
N MET A 23 3.90 -5.82 -6.73
CA MET A 23 4.92 -6.48 -5.92
C MET A 23 4.47 -6.72 -4.49
N ALA A 24 3.76 -5.78 -3.87
CA ALA A 24 3.19 -5.97 -2.53
C ALA A 24 2.16 -7.10 -2.50
N PHE A 25 1.27 -7.19 -3.49
CA PHE A 25 0.32 -8.29 -3.60
C PHE A 25 1.01 -9.65 -3.81
N ASN A 26 2.06 -9.69 -4.64
CA ASN A 26 2.84 -10.92 -4.82
C ASN A 26 3.53 -11.35 -3.51
N SER A 27 4.15 -10.41 -2.79
CA SER A 27 4.77 -10.69 -1.50
C SER A 27 3.76 -11.14 -0.44
N GLN A 28 2.55 -10.56 -0.44
CA GLN A 28 1.46 -11.00 0.44
C GLN A 28 1.03 -12.44 0.12
N SER A 29 0.92 -12.78 -1.16
CA SER A 29 0.59 -14.16 -1.58
C SER A 29 1.66 -15.16 -1.14
N THR A 30 2.94 -14.80 -1.33
CA THR A 30 4.09 -15.61 -0.88
C THR A 30 4.08 -15.79 0.64
N PHE A 31 3.85 -14.71 1.38
CA PHE A 31 3.76 -14.76 2.84
C PHE A 31 2.64 -15.69 3.31
N ASN A 32 1.45 -15.60 2.73
CA ASN A 32 0.33 -16.46 3.09
C ASN A 32 0.61 -17.95 2.77
N SER A 33 1.28 -18.23 1.64
CA SER A 33 1.69 -19.60 1.30
C SER A 33 2.69 -20.17 2.31
N LEU A 34 3.73 -19.39 2.63
CA LEU A 34 4.75 -19.79 3.62
C LEU A 34 4.15 -19.98 5.02
N GLN A 35 3.15 -19.18 5.40
CA GLN A 35 2.44 -19.37 6.66
C GLN A 35 1.69 -20.71 6.68
N SER A 36 1.04 -21.08 5.59
CA SER A 36 0.38 -22.38 5.48
C SER A 36 1.39 -23.55 5.54
N ASP A 37 2.55 -23.40 4.88
CA ASP A 37 3.63 -24.39 4.90
C ASP A 37 4.24 -24.54 6.31
N GLN A 38 4.37 -23.42 7.04
CA GLN A 38 4.81 -23.43 8.44
C GLN A 38 3.84 -24.18 9.35
N ASP A 39 2.54 -23.92 9.20
CA ASP A 39 1.51 -24.62 10.00
C ASP A 39 1.54 -26.13 9.72
N ALA A 40 1.72 -26.53 8.46
CA ALA A 40 1.87 -27.93 8.09
C ALA A 40 3.15 -28.56 8.67
N ALA A 41 4.29 -27.86 8.60
CA ALA A 41 5.56 -28.34 9.16
C ALA A 41 5.49 -28.47 10.69
N ARG A 42 4.85 -27.51 11.37
CA ARG A 42 4.62 -27.59 12.83
C ARG A 42 3.72 -28.76 13.20
N ALA A 43 2.66 -29.02 12.46
CA ALA A 43 1.80 -30.17 12.71
C ALA A 43 2.56 -31.50 12.57
N LEU A 44 3.47 -31.61 11.60
CA LEU A 44 4.34 -32.79 11.45
C LEU A 44 5.36 -32.89 12.58
N TYR A 45 5.96 -31.77 13.01
CA TYR A 45 6.85 -31.74 14.18
C TYR A 45 6.14 -32.22 15.44
N ASP A 46 4.94 -31.70 15.72
CA ASP A 46 4.16 -32.05 16.92
C ASP A 46 3.69 -33.53 16.93
N ALA A 47 3.46 -34.10 15.74
CA ALA A 47 3.05 -35.50 15.57
C ALA A 47 4.24 -36.47 15.60
N SER A 48 5.48 -35.97 15.55
CA SER A 48 6.68 -36.81 15.44
C SER A 48 7.03 -37.48 16.76
N THR A 49 7.36 -38.77 16.69
CA THR A 49 7.78 -39.58 17.85
C THR A 49 9.21 -40.09 17.75
N SER A 50 9.80 -40.02 16.54
CA SER A 50 11.19 -40.41 16.33
C SER A 50 12.12 -39.20 16.43
N GLN A 51 13.31 -39.40 17.00
CA GLN A 51 14.32 -38.32 17.11
C GLN A 51 14.72 -37.76 15.75
N ALA A 52 14.86 -38.62 14.75
CA ALA A 52 15.24 -38.19 13.38
C ALA A 52 14.16 -37.31 12.71
N ASP A 53 12.89 -37.64 12.91
CA ASP A 53 11.79 -36.86 12.37
C ASP A 53 11.67 -35.51 13.10
N ILE A 54 11.83 -35.49 14.42
CA ILE A 54 11.85 -34.25 15.21
C ILE A 54 12.94 -33.31 14.74
N GLU A 55 14.17 -33.79 14.54
CA GLU A 55 15.28 -32.96 14.04
C GLU A 55 15.01 -32.44 12.63
N THR A 56 14.45 -33.28 11.75
CA THR A 56 14.13 -32.92 10.36
C THR A 56 13.06 -31.82 10.31
N TYR A 57 11.96 -32.02 11.01
CA TYR A 57 10.86 -31.03 10.97
C TYR A 57 11.18 -29.77 11.76
N ALA A 58 11.99 -29.84 12.83
CA ALA A 58 12.49 -28.64 13.50
C ALA A 58 13.34 -27.78 12.55
N ALA A 59 14.24 -28.40 11.79
CA ALA A 59 15.04 -27.69 10.81
C ALA A 59 14.18 -27.07 9.69
N GLN A 60 13.13 -27.77 9.26
CA GLN A 60 12.19 -27.26 8.26
C GLN A 60 11.40 -26.04 8.78
N VAL A 61 10.90 -26.09 10.01
CA VAL A 61 10.20 -24.95 10.63
C VAL A 61 11.11 -23.72 10.71
N VAL A 62 12.38 -23.91 11.12
CA VAL A 62 13.35 -22.80 11.20
C VAL A 62 13.65 -22.21 9.82
N ALA A 63 13.76 -23.03 8.78
CA ALA A 63 13.97 -22.55 7.42
C ALA A 63 12.77 -21.73 6.91
N ILE A 64 11.55 -22.21 7.13
CA ILE A 64 10.32 -21.50 6.75
C ILE A 64 10.18 -20.19 7.53
N ASP A 65 10.56 -20.15 8.82
CA ASP A 65 10.56 -18.91 9.61
C ASP A 65 11.47 -17.83 8.99
N ALA A 66 12.64 -18.21 8.48
CA ALA A 66 13.54 -17.27 7.80
C ALA A 66 12.92 -16.74 6.49
N ASP A 67 12.28 -17.61 5.71
CA ASP A 67 11.60 -17.24 4.47
C ASP A 67 10.37 -16.34 4.75
N LEU A 68 9.64 -16.60 5.82
CA LEU A 68 8.53 -15.76 6.28
C LEU A 68 9.00 -14.35 6.65
N GLN A 69 10.12 -14.23 7.37
CA GLN A 69 10.70 -12.93 7.70
C GLN A 69 11.09 -12.17 6.42
N ALA A 70 11.76 -12.83 5.48
CA ALA A 70 12.14 -12.22 4.21
C ALA A 70 10.91 -11.77 3.39
N ALA A 71 9.86 -12.59 3.32
CA ALA A 71 8.62 -12.24 2.64
C ALA A 71 7.89 -11.06 3.30
N ASN A 72 7.87 -11.01 4.63
CA ASN A 72 7.32 -9.89 5.39
C ASN A 72 8.10 -8.59 5.15
N ASP A 73 9.42 -8.65 5.16
CA ASP A 73 10.28 -7.48 4.89
C ASP A 73 10.06 -6.93 3.47
N GLN A 74 9.92 -7.81 2.49
CA GLN A 74 9.57 -7.42 1.12
C GLN A 74 8.18 -6.79 1.05
N LEU A 75 7.18 -7.37 1.70
CA LEU A 75 5.83 -6.83 1.77
C LEU A 75 5.82 -5.43 2.38
N MET A 76 6.51 -5.24 3.50
CA MET A 76 6.63 -3.93 4.15
C MET A 76 7.36 -2.92 3.25
N LEU A 77 8.46 -3.33 2.60
CA LEU A 77 9.22 -2.48 1.69
C LEU A 77 8.35 -1.98 0.53
N PHE A 78 7.66 -2.88 -0.17
CA PHE A 78 6.84 -2.52 -1.32
C PHE A 78 5.61 -1.70 -0.92
N SER A 79 4.97 -2.04 0.20
CA SER A 79 3.82 -1.29 0.71
C SER A 79 4.22 0.13 1.15
N ALA A 80 5.33 0.27 1.87
CA ALA A 80 5.85 1.58 2.26
C ALA A 80 6.30 2.41 1.05
N SER A 81 6.91 1.76 0.05
CA SER A 81 7.32 2.43 -1.21
C SER A 81 6.12 2.91 -2.00
N ALA A 82 5.06 2.11 -2.12
CA ALA A 82 3.80 2.51 -2.78
C ALA A 82 3.17 3.71 -2.07
N ALA A 83 3.07 3.67 -0.74
CA ALA A 83 2.54 4.77 0.06
C ALA A 83 3.40 6.04 -0.07
N GLY A 84 4.72 5.91 -0.07
CA GLY A 84 5.66 7.02 -0.26
C GLY A 84 5.53 7.66 -1.65
N LEU A 85 5.45 6.84 -2.71
CA LEU A 85 5.22 7.33 -4.07
C LEU A 85 3.88 8.05 -4.21
N TRP A 86 2.82 7.50 -3.61
CA TRP A 86 1.52 8.15 -3.58
C TRP A 86 1.59 9.52 -2.90
N ALA A 87 2.21 9.61 -1.72
CA ALA A 87 2.38 10.86 -0.99
C ALA A 87 3.18 11.89 -1.80
N LEU A 88 4.29 11.49 -2.44
CA LEU A 88 5.08 12.34 -3.31
C LEU A 88 4.27 12.83 -4.51
N ASN A 89 3.44 11.97 -5.11
CA ASN A 89 2.58 12.34 -6.23
C ASN A 89 1.54 13.39 -5.82
N VAL A 90 0.93 13.24 -4.64
CA VAL A 90 -0.02 14.20 -4.07
C VAL A 90 0.68 15.56 -3.82
N ILE A 91 1.83 15.55 -3.16
CA ILE A 91 2.61 16.76 -2.88
C ILE A 91 3.02 17.45 -4.19
N HIS A 92 3.52 16.68 -5.15
CA HIS A 92 3.91 17.22 -6.45
C HIS A 92 2.71 17.82 -7.20
N ALA A 93 1.56 17.15 -7.18
CA ALA A 93 0.33 17.67 -7.79
C ALA A 93 -0.11 18.98 -7.12
N PHE A 94 0.01 19.08 -5.80
CA PHE A 94 -0.32 20.29 -5.05
C PHE A 94 0.62 21.46 -5.37
N ILE A 95 1.92 21.20 -5.51
CA ILE A 95 2.92 22.25 -5.81
C ILE A 95 2.84 22.71 -7.27
N THR A 96 2.61 21.76 -8.20
CA THR A 96 2.68 22.01 -9.65
C THR A 96 1.32 22.13 -10.32
N GLY A 97 0.24 21.90 -9.59
CA GLY A 97 -1.14 22.07 -10.07
C GLY A 97 -1.43 23.51 -10.48
N PRO A 98 -2.40 23.73 -11.37
CA PRO A 98 -2.80 25.06 -11.76
C PRO A 98 -3.31 25.81 -10.53
N LYS A 99 -2.63 26.92 -10.21
CA LYS A 99 -2.95 27.76 -9.03
C LYS A 99 -4.24 28.56 -9.24
N ASP A 100 -4.64 28.71 -10.49
CA ASP A 100 -5.80 29.52 -10.85
C ASP A 100 -7.14 28.78 -10.67
N ASP A 101 -7.10 27.43 -10.62
CA ASP A 101 -8.32 26.62 -10.49
C ASP A 101 -8.82 26.48 -9.04
N LEU A 102 -8.04 26.89 -8.05
CA LEU A 102 -8.51 26.93 -6.65
C LEU A 102 -9.61 27.99 -6.45
N ALA A 103 -9.61 29.02 -7.30
CA ALA A 103 -10.68 30.03 -7.32
C ALA A 103 -11.96 29.52 -7.99
N SER A 104 -11.89 28.42 -8.74
CA SER A 104 -12.99 27.79 -9.46
C SER A 104 -13.48 26.49 -8.83
N LEU A 105 -13.04 26.17 -7.62
CA LEU A 105 -13.64 25.05 -6.91
C LEU A 105 -15.13 25.35 -6.70
N PRO A 106 -16.03 24.45 -7.12
CA PRO A 106 -17.47 24.65 -6.95
C PRO A 106 -17.90 24.54 -5.47
N ILE A 107 -16.94 24.64 -4.56
CA ILE A 107 -17.14 24.52 -3.11
C ILE A 107 -16.73 25.84 -2.48
N THR A 108 -17.69 26.56 -1.94
CA THR A 108 -17.45 27.77 -1.15
C THR A 108 -17.73 27.46 0.31
N VAL A 109 -16.79 27.77 1.19
CA VAL A 109 -16.97 27.70 2.63
C VAL A 109 -17.39 29.10 3.09
N ALA A 110 -18.64 29.27 3.49
CA ALA A 110 -19.15 30.51 4.06
C ALA A 110 -19.41 30.32 5.55
N TYR A 111 -18.88 31.23 6.37
CA TYR A 111 -19.20 31.29 7.80
C TYR A 111 -20.28 32.36 8.02
N ASP A 112 -21.40 31.96 8.64
CA ASP A 112 -22.45 32.88 9.04
C ASP A 112 -22.23 33.25 10.53
N PRO A 113 -21.83 34.52 10.80
CA PRO A 113 -21.54 34.94 12.16
C PRO A 113 -22.77 35.11 13.03
N VAL A 114 -23.98 35.20 12.44
CA VAL A 114 -25.22 35.39 13.18
C VAL A 114 -25.70 34.09 13.81
N ILE A 115 -25.64 33.01 13.05
CA ILE A 115 -26.04 31.67 13.51
C ILE A 115 -24.85 30.80 13.92
N LYS A 116 -23.62 31.34 13.85
CA LYS A 116 -22.34 30.66 14.17
C LYS A 116 -22.18 29.29 13.48
N GLN A 117 -22.64 29.18 12.23
CA GLN A 117 -22.56 27.96 11.46
C GLN A 117 -21.67 28.12 10.23
N THR A 118 -20.87 27.09 9.95
CA THR A 118 -20.12 26.99 8.70
C THR A 118 -20.98 26.25 7.68
N ARG A 119 -21.21 26.86 6.54
CA ARG A 119 -21.94 26.23 5.42
C ARG A 119 -20.96 25.91 4.31
N LEU A 120 -21.03 24.67 3.83
CA LEU A 120 -20.41 24.23 2.58
C LEU A 120 -21.44 24.41 1.48
N GLN A 121 -21.13 25.31 0.53
CA GLN A 121 -21.98 25.54 -0.63
C GLN A 121 -21.31 24.95 -1.86
N TRP A 122 -21.99 24.04 -2.53
CA TRP A 122 -21.57 23.46 -3.79
C TRP A 122 -22.35 24.14 -4.91
N THR A 123 -21.63 24.83 -5.80
CA THR A 123 -22.23 25.45 -6.99
C THR A 123 -21.86 24.60 -8.20
N VAL A 124 -22.85 24.05 -8.89
CA VAL A 124 -22.67 23.34 -10.16
C VAL A 124 -23.26 24.22 -11.24
N ASP A 125 -22.41 24.75 -12.12
CA ASP A 125 -22.85 25.44 -13.33
C ASP A 125 -23.17 24.38 -14.41
N PHE A 126 -24.41 24.40 -14.91
CA PHE A 126 -24.89 23.52 -15.98
C PHE A 126 -24.83 24.21 -17.35
#